data_5620583cfafff05824d7c9522b848b01
#
_entry.id   5620583cfafff05824d7c9522b848b01
#
_cell.length_a   1.000
_cell.length_b   1.000
_cell.length_c   1.000
_cell.angle_alpha   90.00
_cell.angle_beta   90.00
_cell.angle_gamma   90.00
#
_symmetry.space_group_name_H-M   'P 1'
#
loop_
_entity.id
_entity.type
_entity.pdbx_description
1 polymer ?
#
loop_
_entity_poly.entity_id
_entity_poly.type
_entity_poly.pdbx_seq_one_letter_code
_entity_poly.pdbx_strand_id
1 'polypeptide(L)'
;MVVPSKVFEPPICVNHCSQSILHPGIGCLRYFFNNLLNNSIGGLKYFSPLLITPLVLKSKTMNKDMFLSTLKYYLKTVFWTAMASSTSFYCICLFRNILGRFLKYTTLFMPTVLGMQFFWFLPDKAMKLFCTATSQAVYEGLLRQYPNTMTNILLHSTLTQTFLFMVNSAIILHYKRLHVYKEFWFMQPYPKMKESDYEQLDNNANVKENSNPSVMKCVHGHIKCSKFLWDGLKIGMACGIPMDLLSALMKGKVPKGCKGLGTAIWAKLKTFRPNMAGFFVFYAAIYRLSSCLLHKYYGHLSADLQHLVAGFLGGSAYLWVNKVSFYTLSTVIAIQALWDQFCIKVSQSNDSKTSKRKPNLALLLLKDISFSRIVFSLNMGYLVHNFIINYEVLNGLTRGFLDGVTSNQTKIIRDSITQNSLEELVAIAKSNAVKTFL
;
A
#
# COMPACT_ATOMS: atom_id res chain seq x y z
N MET A 1 27.67 12.99 31.81
CA MET A 1 28.04 12.65 30.40
C MET A 1 26.77 12.69 29.56
N VAL A 2 26.65 13.66 28.67
CA VAL A 2 25.56 13.69 27.71
C VAL A 2 25.88 12.59 26.69
N VAL A 3 25.09 11.52 26.67
CA VAL A 3 25.18 10.48 25.64
C VAL A 3 24.92 11.18 24.30
N PRO A 4 25.89 11.21 23.37
CA PRO A 4 25.64 11.80 22.06
C PRO A 4 24.39 11.11 21.47
N SER A 5 23.42 11.91 21.03
CA SER A 5 22.18 11.36 20.53
C SER A 5 22.52 10.35 19.44
N LYS A 6 21.83 9.21 19.41
CA LYS A 6 22.01 8.15 18.38
C LYS A 6 21.95 8.66 16.94
N VAL A 7 21.50 9.90 16.75
CA VAL A 7 21.46 10.63 15.48
C VAL A 7 22.86 10.91 14.92
N PHE A 8 23.87 11.00 15.80
CA PHE A 8 25.28 11.30 15.43
C PHE A 8 26.22 10.10 15.62
N GLU A 9 25.68 8.89 15.78
CA GLU A 9 26.49 7.67 15.87
C GLU A 9 27.24 7.38 14.56
N PRO A 10 28.26 6.49 14.60
CA PRO A 10 29.50 6.62 13.87
C PRO A 10 29.28 6.89 12.39
N PRO A 11 30.20 7.63 11.75
CA PRO A 11 30.12 7.89 10.32
C PRO A 11 30.10 6.55 9.57
N ILE A 12 29.16 6.39 8.63
CA ILE A 12 29.15 5.22 7.73
C ILE A 12 30.36 5.30 6.78
N CYS A 13 30.72 6.52 6.39
CA CYS A 13 31.84 6.79 5.51
C CYS A 13 32.28 8.26 5.59
N VAL A 14 33.56 8.51 5.53
CA VAL A 14 34.16 9.85 5.54
C VAL A 14 34.44 10.34 4.09
N ASN A 15 34.49 9.45 3.11
CA ASN A 15 34.81 9.78 1.73
C ASN A 15 33.84 10.79 1.11
N HIS A 16 34.34 11.60 0.17
CA HIS A 16 33.50 12.56 -0.55
C HIS A 16 32.55 11.82 -1.51
N CYS A 17 31.35 12.38 -1.74
CA CYS A 17 30.34 11.77 -2.61
C CYS A 17 30.81 11.55 -4.06
N SER A 18 31.80 12.35 -4.53
CA SER A 18 32.41 12.23 -5.85
C SER A 18 33.59 11.27 -5.91
N GLN A 19 34.08 10.75 -4.79
CA GLN A 19 35.25 9.86 -4.77
C GLN A 19 34.89 8.40 -5.01
N SER A 20 33.82 7.89 -4.41
CA SER A 20 33.53 6.45 -4.56
C SER A 20 32.07 6.03 -4.30
N ILE A 21 31.21 6.89 -3.70
CA ILE A 21 29.95 6.39 -3.14
C ILE A 21 28.74 6.62 -4.05
N LEU A 22 28.51 7.89 -4.44
CA LEU A 22 27.28 8.23 -5.17
C LEU A 22 27.51 8.44 -6.65
N HIS A 23 28.59 9.16 -7.02
CA HIS A 23 28.84 9.56 -8.41
C HIS A 23 30.33 9.81 -8.67
N PRO A 24 31.15 8.75 -8.74
CA PRO A 24 32.60 8.86 -8.93
C PRO A 24 32.93 9.70 -10.15
N GLY A 25 33.81 10.71 -9.98
CA GLY A 25 34.30 11.58 -11.05
C GLY A 25 33.30 12.55 -11.67
N ILE A 26 32.06 12.65 -11.15
CA ILE A 26 31.00 13.49 -11.71
C ILE A 26 30.59 14.54 -10.66
N GLY A 27 30.31 15.77 -11.08
CA GLY A 27 29.76 16.82 -10.19
C GLY A 27 28.33 16.51 -9.74
N CYS A 28 27.97 16.93 -8.50
CA CYS A 28 26.66 16.65 -7.90
C CYS A 28 25.47 17.13 -8.76
N LEU A 29 25.60 18.28 -9.43
CA LEU A 29 24.54 18.80 -10.29
C LEU A 29 24.36 17.95 -11.56
N ARG A 30 25.46 17.52 -12.19
CA ARG A 30 25.41 16.61 -13.35
C ARG A 30 24.82 15.25 -12.95
N TYR A 31 25.15 14.77 -11.76
CA TYR A 31 24.57 13.57 -11.18
C TYR A 31 23.05 13.70 -11.00
N PHE A 32 22.55 14.86 -10.51
CA PHE A 32 21.13 15.11 -10.39
C PHE A 32 20.39 14.96 -11.74
N PHE A 33 20.88 15.59 -12.81
CA PHE A 33 20.24 15.51 -14.12
C PHE A 33 20.32 14.11 -14.74
N ASN A 34 21.44 13.42 -14.57
CA ASN A 34 21.57 12.02 -15.00
C ASN A 34 20.57 11.11 -14.26
N ASN A 35 20.41 11.30 -12.94
CA ASN A 35 19.40 10.58 -12.17
C ASN A 35 17.97 10.93 -12.57
N LEU A 36 17.70 12.19 -12.87
CA LEU A 36 16.38 12.62 -13.32
C LEU A 36 15.98 11.89 -14.60
N LEU A 37 16.90 11.78 -15.56
CA LEU A 37 16.66 11.05 -16.79
C LEU A 37 16.46 9.55 -16.53
N ASN A 38 17.36 8.93 -15.78
CA ASN A 38 17.29 7.50 -15.47
C ASN A 38 16.03 7.13 -14.67
N ASN A 39 15.68 7.94 -13.66
CA ASN A 39 14.47 7.74 -12.84
C ASN A 39 13.21 7.99 -13.67
N SER A 40 13.23 8.88 -14.66
CA SER A 40 12.12 9.06 -15.59
C SER A 40 11.92 7.80 -16.44
N ILE A 41 12.99 7.22 -16.98
CA ILE A 41 12.93 5.96 -17.74
C ILE A 41 12.46 4.80 -16.85
N GLY A 42 12.99 4.69 -15.63
CA GLY A 42 12.54 3.70 -14.65
C GLY A 42 11.07 3.88 -14.28
N GLY A 43 10.65 5.11 -14.05
CA GLY A 43 9.26 5.45 -13.76
C GLY A 43 8.32 5.13 -14.92
N LEU A 44 8.67 5.45 -16.16
CA LEU A 44 7.90 5.08 -17.36
C LEU A 44 7.68 3.57 -17.44
N LYS A 45 8.73 2.80 -17.20
CA LYS A 45 8.64 1.33 -17.20
C LYS A 45 7.81 0.80 -16.03
N TYR A 46 8.07 1.28 -14.82
CA TYR A 46 7.50 0.73 -13.60
C TYR A 46 6.03 1.11 -13.42
N PHE A 47 5.65 2.34 -13.77
CA PHE A 47 4.26 2.81 -13.68
C PHE A 47 3.41 2.53 -14.93
N SER A 48 3.95 1.82 -15.92
CA SER A 48 3.17 1.42 -17.12
C SER A 48 1.82 0.73 -16.81
N PRO A 49 1.65 -0.05 -15.72
CA PRO A 49 0.35 -0.59 -15.34
C PRO A 49 -0.71 0.50 -15.05
N LEU A 50 -0.32 1.70 -14.59
CA LEU A 50 -1.27 2.80 -14.36
C LEU A 50 -1.88 3.31 -15.66
N LEU A 51 -1.16 3.17 -16.78
CA LEU A 51 -1.66 3.49 -18.12
C LEU A 51 -2.42 2.31 -18.73
N ILE A 52 -1.83 1.13 -18.69
CA ILE A 52 -2.34 -0.06 -19.38
C ILE A 52 -3.64 -0.57 -18.76
N THR A 53 -3.74 -0.64 -17.43
CA THR A 53 -4.90 -1.20 -16.74
C THR A 53 -6.21 -0.47 -17.08
N PRO A 54 -6.31 0.88 -17.02
CA PRO A 54 -7.52 1.58 -17.44
C PRO A 54 -7.83 1.40 -18.93
N LEU A 55 -6.80 1.35 -19.79
CA LEU A 55 -6.96 1.14 -21.23
C LEU A 55 -7.59 -0.22 -21.54
N VAL A 56 -7.13 -1.27 -20.85
CA VAL A 56 -7.66 -2.64 -21.04
C VAL A 56 -9.07 -2.75 -20.45
N LEU A 57 -9.29 -2.31 -19.22
CA LEU A 57 -10.56 -2.45 -18.51
C LEU A 57 -11.70 -1.64 -19.15
N LYS A 58 -11.40 -0.49 -19.74
CA LYS A 58 -12.37 0.43 -20.34
C LYS A 58 -12.27 0.49 -21.86
N SER A 59 -11.63 -0.48 -22.52
CA SER A 59 -11.38 -0.47 -23.95
C SER A 59 -12.64 -0.23 -24.80
N LYS A 60 -13.80 -0.77 -24.37
CA LYS A 60 -15.09 -0.61 -25.08
C LYS A 60 -15.73 0.77 -24.92
N THR A 61 -15.37 1.52 -23.88
CA THR A 61 -15.94 2.85 -23.57
C THR A 61 -14.92 3.96 -23.65
N MET A 62 -13.71 3.64 -24.14
CA MET A 62 -12.58 4.57 -24.22
C MET A 62 -12.84 5.61 -25.30
N ASN A 63 -12.89 6.87 -24.89
CA ASN A 63 -12.96 8.03 -25.73
C ASN A 63 -11.60 8.77 -25.71
N LYS A 64 -11.35 9.65 -26.68
CA LYS A 64 -10.09 10.41 -26.84
C LYS A 64 -9.75 11.21 -25.56
N ASP A 65 -10.75 11.85 -24.95
CA ASP A 65 -10.55 12.67 -23.75
C ASP A 65 -10.18 11.82 -22.53
N MET A 66 -10.80 10.64 -22.39
CA MET A 66 -10.46 9.68 -21.36
C MET A 66 -9.05 9.12 -21.53
N PHE A 67 -8.65 8.81 -22.76
CA PHE A 67 -7.27 8.40 -23.07
C PHE A 67 -6.27 9.50 -22.69
N LEU A 68 -6.51 10.74 -23.13
CA LEU A 68 -5.62 11.87 -22.87
C LEU A 68 -5.52 12.18 -21.37
N SER A 69 -6.63 12.12 -20.63
CA SER A 69 -6.63 12.30 -19.18
C SER A 69 -5.85 11.20 -18.44
N THR A 70 -5.95 9.96 -18.89
CA THR A 70 -5.19 8.81 -18.33
C THR A 70 -3.71 8.96 -18.63
N LEU A 71 -3.36 9.35 -19.84
CA LEU A 71 -1.97 9.60 -20.25
C LEU A 71 -1.37 10.76 -19.45
N LYS A 72 -2.09 11.88 -19.30
CA LYS A 72 -1.67 13.02 -18.48
C LYS A 72 -1.45 12.63 -17.02
N TYR A 73 -2.35 11.83 -16.45
CA TYR A 73 -2.22 11.30 -15.10
C TYR A 73 -0.95 10.45 -14.95
N TYR A 74 -0.71 9.54 -15.88
CA TYR A 74 0.47 8.69 -15.91
C TYR A 74 1.77 9.49 -16.02
N LEU A 75 1.88 10.40 -17.00
CA LEU A 75 3.07 11.21 -17.21
C LEU A 75 3.35 12.14 -16.03
N LYS A 76 2.31 12.73 -15.44
CA LYS A 76 2.43 13.55 -14.23
C LYS A 76 2.98 12.73 -13.06
N THR A 77 2.51 11.49 -12.90
CA THR A 77 3.00 10.59 -11.84
C THR A 77 4.46 10.22 -12.05
N VAL A 78 4.86 9.86 -13.27
CA VAL A 78 6.26 9.55 -13.61
C VAL A 78 7.18 10.74 -13.34
N PHE A 79 6.81 11.92 -13.82
CA PHE A 79 7.64 13.13 -13.68
C PHE A 79 7.87 13.50 -12.20
N TRP A 80 6.82 13.59 -11.40
CA TRP A 80 6.98 13.97 -9.99
C TRP A 80 7.69 12.90 -9.16
N THR A 81 7.52 11.63 -9.50
CA THR A 81 8.27 10.53 -8.86
C THR A 81 9.75 10.62 -9.22
N ALA A 82 10.10 10.87 -10.47
CA ALA A 82 11.48 11.05 -10.91
C ALA A 82 12.12 12.29 -10.26
N MET A 83 11.40 13.39 -10.16
CA MET A 83 11.85 14.60 -9.45
C MET A 83 12.11 14.32 -7.99
N ALA A 84 11.17 13.67 -7.30
CA ALA A 84 11.31 13.33 -5.88
C ALA A 84 12.53 12.45 -5.59
N SER A 85 12.70 11.37 -6.34
CA SER A 85 13.84 10.44 -6.15
C SER A 85 15.17 11.11 -6.50
N SER A 86 15.25 11.86 -7.59
CA SER A 86 16.49 12.55 -7.99
C SER A 86 16.88 13.64 -6.99
N THR A 87 15.91 14.39 -6.47
CA THR A 87 16.14 15.37 -5.42
C THR A 87 16.57 14.72 -4.11
N SER A 88 16.01 13.55 -3.76
CA SER A 88 16.45 12.79 -2.58
C SER A 88 17.94 12.45 -2.68
N PHE A 89 18.40 11.94 -3.82
CA PHE A 89 19.82 11.62 -4.03
C PHE A 89 20.70 12.89 -4.02
N TYR A 90 20.23 13.98 -4.61
CA TYR A 90 20.96 15.26 -4.55
C TYR A 90 21.06 15.79 -3.11
N CYS A 91 19.98 15.69 -2.33
CA CYS A 91 19.99 16.08 -0.93
C CYS A 91 20.96 15.23 -0.09
N ILE A 92 21.21 13.95 -0.43
CA ILE A 92 22.25 13.15 0.23
C ILE A 92 23.62 13.81 0.03
N CYS A 93 23.94 14.27 -1.18
CA CYS A 93 25.18 14.99 -1.44
C CYS A 93 25.26 16.32 -0.66
N LEU A 94 24.16 17.07 -0.60
CA LEU A 94 24.07 18.31 0.14
C LEU A 94 24.31 18.10 1.65
N PHE A 95 23.62 17.14 2.24
CA PHE A 95 23.80 16.79 3.67
C PHE A 95 25.22 16.32 3.97
N ARG A 96 25.79 15.49 3.10
CA ARG A 96 27.20 15.08 3.23
C ARG A 96 28.13 16.30 3.23
N ASN A 97 27.91 17.26 2.33
CA ASN A 97 28.77 18.45 2.26
C ASN A 97 28.63 19.34 3.51
N ILE A 98 27.41 19.48 4.05
CA ILE A 98 27.16 20.28 5.26
C ILE A 98 27.73 19.57 6.50
N LEU A 99 27.56 18.25 6.62
CA LEU A 99 27.97 17.48 7.79
C LEU A 99 29.43 16.98 7.73
N GLY A 100 30.08 17.13 6.56
CA GLY A 100 31.45 16.65 6.32
C GLY A 100 31.62 15.14 6.22
N ARG A 101 30.58 14.35 6.50
CA ARG A 101 30.59 12.88 6.56
C ARG A 101 29.22 12.29 6.34
N PHE A 102 29.11 11.00 5.99
CA PHE A 102 27.85 10.28 5.92
C PHE A 102 27.48 9.72 7.28
N LEU A 103 26.41 10.23 7.89
CA LEU A 103 25.88 9.75 9.15
C LEU A 103 24.69 8.81 8.91
N LYS A 104 24.60 7.75 9.70
CA LYS A 104 23.63 6.67 9.55
C LYS A 104 22.18 7.14 9.39
N TYR A 105 21.73 8.03 10.26
CA TYR A 105 20.32 8.45 10.28
C TYR A 105 20.07 9.74 9.49
N THR A 106 20.93 10.72 9.61
CA THR A 106 20.71 12.04 9.00
C THR A 106 20.99 12.05 7.50
N THR A 107 21.93 11.26 7.01
CA THR A 107 22.35 11.33 5.59
C THR A 107 21.41 10.58 4.65
N LEU A 108 20.68 9.57 5.12
CA LEU A 108 19.77 8.77 4.29
C LEU A 108 18.30 9.11 4.54
N PHE A 109 17.88 9.15 5.79
CA PHE A 109 16.49 9.39 6.15
C PHE A 109 16.05 10.82 5.81
N MET A 110 16.74 11.83 6.36
CA MET A 110 16.34 13.24 6.20
C MET A 110 16.35 13.74 4.74
N PRO A 111 17.40 13.48 3.94
CA PRO A 111 17.39 13.86 2.52
C PRO A 111 16.25 13.24 1.73
N THR A 112 15.89 11.98 2.04
CA THR A 112 14.76 11.32 1.40
C THR A 112 13.46 12.00 1.78
N VAL A 113 13.23 12.31 3.05
CA VAL A 113 12.03 13.04 3.50
C VAL A 113 11.90 14.38 2.78
N LEU A 114 13.00 15.12 2.63
CA LEU A 114 13.02 16.41 1.92
C LEU A 114 12.76 16.24 0.43
N GLY A 115 13.42 15.30 -0.24
CA GLY A 115 13.20 15.06 -1.66
C GLY A 115 11.78 14.60 -1.98
N MET A 116 11.17 13.82 -1.07
CA MET A 116 9.79 13.35 -1.23
C MET A 116 8.73 14.45 -1.12
N GLN A 117 9.08 15.70 -0.77
CA GLN A 117 8.12 16.81 -0.81
C GLN A 117 7.59 17.08 -2.22
N PHE A 118 8.31 16.72 -3.29
CA PHE A 118 7.80 16.80 -4.66
C PHE A 118 6.55 15.96 -4.91
N PHE A 119 6.28 14.96 -4.08
CA PHE A 119 5.03 14.20 -4.13
C PHE A 119 3.78 15.02 -3.76
N TRP A 120 3.94 16.21 -3.19
CA TRP A 120 2.82 17.14 -2.96
C TRP A 120 2.11 17.56 -4.25
N PHE A 121 2.80 17.48 -5.37
CA PHE A 121 2.26 17.79 -6.70
C PHE A 121 1.61 16.59 -7.40
N LEU A 122 1.63 15.41 -6.78
CA LEU A 122 0.95 14.22 -7.30
C LEU A 122 -0.57 14.37 -7.23
N PRO A 123 -1.28 13.72 -8.18
CA PRO A 123 -2.74 13.58 -8.07
C PRO A 123 -3.14 12.86 -6.78
N ASP A 124 -4.19 13.31 -6.10
CA ASP A 124 -4.61 12.79 -4.79
C ASP A 124 -4.84 11.28 -4.79
N LYS A 125 -5.41 10.72 -5.87
CA LYS A 125 -5.62 9.27 -6.00
C LYS A 125 -4.31 8.48 -6.00
N ALA A 126 -3.28 8.97 -6.72
CA ALA A 126 -1.96 8.36 -6.71
C ALA A 126 -1.31 8.49 -5.34
N MET A 127 -1.42 9.66 -4.73
CA MET A 127 -0.88 9.94 -3.41
C MET A 127 -1.43 9.01 -2.34
N LYS A 128 -2.75 8.81 -2.30
CA LYS A 128 -3.39 7.89 -1.36
C LYS A 128 -2.93 6.44 -1.58
N LEU A 129 -2.87 5.99 -2.84
CA LEU A 129 -2.39 4.65 -3.18
C LEU A 129 -0.95 4.43 -2.71
N PHE A 130 -0.05 5.37 -3.00
CA PHE A 130 1.35 5.28 -2.58
C PHE A 130 1.49 5.36 -1.06
N CYS A 131 0.74 6.24 -0.39
CA CYS A 131 0.71 6.30 1.06
C CYS A 131 0.29 4.97 1.68
N THR A 132 -0.77 4.34 1.16
CA THR A 132 -1.24 3.02 1.64
C THR A 132 -0.17 1.95 1.44
N ALA A 133 0.42 1.86 0.24
CA ALA A 133 1.43 0.86 -0.08
C ALA A 133 2.72 1.04 0.75
N THR A 134 3.20 2.28 0.91
CA THR A 134 4.39 2.55 1.72
C THR A 134 4.13 2.37 3.21
N SER A 135 2.95 2.75 3.73
CA SER A 135 2.58 2.50 5.13
C SER A 135 2.51 1.00 5.44
N GLN A 136 1.96 0.21 4.52
CA GLN A 136 1.96 -1.25 4.64
C GLN A 136 3.38 -1.81 4.67
N ALA A 137 4.27 -1.33 3.79
CA ALA A 137 5.66 -1.77 3.73
C ALA A 137 6.43 -1.38 5.01
N VAL A 138 6.20 -0.17 5.54
CA VAL A 138 6.79 0.29 6.81
C VAL A 138 6.27 -0.56 7.97
N TYR A 139 4.96 -0.81 8.05
CA TYR A 139 4.39 -1.61 9.12
C TYR A 139 4.98 -3.05 9.11
N GLU A 140 5.06 -3.68 7.94
CA GLU A 140 5.69 -4.99 7.79
C GLU A 140 7.20 -4.95 8.15
N GLY A 141 7.89 -3.88 7.76
CA GLY A 141 9.30 -3.65 8.10
C GLY A 141 9.52 -3.49 9.60
N LEU A 142 8.70 -2.70 10.29
CA LEU A 142 8.78 -2.50 11.73
C LEU A 142 8.55 -3.81 12.50
N LEU A 143 7.59 -4.64 12.08
CA LEU A 143 7.37 -5.95 12.68
C LEU A 143 8.60 -6.86 12.59
N ARG A 144 9.37 -6.77 11.49
CA ARG A 144 10.59 -7.57 11.30
C ARG A 144 11.83 -6.97 11.98
N GLN A 145 11.87 -5.64 12.10
CA GLN A 145 13.02 -4.94 12.67
C GLN A 145 13.11 -5.07 14.17
N TYR A 146 11.96 -5.18 14.86
CA TYR A 146 11.89 -5.26 16.31
C TYR A 146 11.31 -6.59 16.78
N PRO A 147 12.11 -7.69 16.71
CA PRO A 147 11.62 -9.02 17.09
C PRO A 147 11.40 -9.06 18.62
N ASN A 148 10.15 -9.18 19.00
CA ASN A 148 9.71 -9.45 20.37
C ASN A 148 8.57 -10.47 20.32
N THR A 149 8.09 -10.94 21.48
CA THR A 149 7.02 -11.93 21.55
C THR A 149 5.78 -11.51 20.77
N MET A 150 5.37 -10.25 20.87
CA MET A 150 4.20 -9.72 20.15
C MET A 150 4.41 -9.69 18.64
N THR A 151 5.53 -9.16 18.17
CA THR A 151 5.82 -9.11 16.71
C THR A 151 5.99 -10.50 16.13
N ASN A 152 6.57 -11.46 16.87
CA ASN A 152 6.67 -12.84 16.44
C ASN A 152 5.28 -13.51 16.31
N ILE A 153 4.36 -13.27 17.25
CA ILE A 153 2.98 -13.74 17.13
C ILE A 153 2.31 -13.13 15.89
N LEU A 154 2.46 -11.80 15.67
CA LEU A 154 1.88 -11.10 14.52
C LEU A 154 2.46 -11.58 13.19
N LEU A 155 3.73 -12.00 13.13
CA LEU A 155 4.39 -12.46 11.90
C LEU A 155 4.14 -13.94 11.60
N HIS A 156 3.99 -14.78 12.63
CA HIS A 156 4.01 -16.23 12.45
C HIS A 156 2.69 -16.94 12.84
N SER A 157 1.83 -16.33 13.68
CA SER A 157 0.56 -16.93 14.06
C SER A 157 -0.53 -16.65 13.02
N THR A 158 -0.85 -17.66 12.23
CA THR A 158 -1.96 -17.61 11.25
C THR A 158 -3.30 -17.26 11.90
N LEU A 159 -3.57 -17.79 13.09
CA LEU A 159 -4.83 -17.51 13.80
C LEU A 159 -4.94 -16.05 14.19
N THR A 160 -3.88 -15.47 14.75
CA THR A 160 -3.84 -14.05 15.12
C THR A 160 -4.00 -13.14 13.89
N GLN A 161 -3.28 -13.43 12.82
CA GLN A 161 -3.40 -12.69 11.56
C GLN A 161 -4.82 -12.78 10.98
N THR A 162 -5.43 -13.96 11.01
CA THR A 162 -6.80 -14.17 10.55
C THR A 162 -7.79 -13.37 11.39
N PHE A 163 -7.69 -13.45 12.72
CA PHE A 163 -8.56 -12.68 13.61
C PHE A 163 -8.46 -11.18 13.37
N LEU A 164 -7.23 -10.65 13.27
CA LEU A 164 -7.01 -9.23 12.97
C LEU A 164 -7.53 -8.85 11.58
N PHE A 165 -7.35 -9.71 10.57
CA PHE A 165 -7.93 -9.48 9.25
C PHE A 165 -9.46 -9.47 9.29
N MET A 166 -10.10 -10.34 10.09
CA MET A 166 -11.56 -10.34 10.30
C MET A 166 -12.04 -9.03 10.91
N VAL A 167 -11.37 -8.53 11.96
CA VAL A 167 -11.69 -7.23 12.57
C VAL A 167 -11.52 -6.09 11.56
N ASN A 168 -10.39 -6.06 10.86
CA ASN A 168 -10.10 -5.04 9.85
C ASN A 168 -11.13 -5.07 8.71
N SER A 169 -11.51 -6.26 8.25
CA SER A 169 -12.54 -6.46 7.23
C SER A 169 -13.90 -5.88 7.66
N ALA A 170 -14.31 -6.11 8.90
CA ALA A 170 -15.54 -5.55 9.46
C ALA A 170 -15.52 -4.01 9.42
N ILE A 171 -14.44 -3.41 9.92
CA ILE A 171 -14.26 -1.95 9.96
C ILE A 171 -14.29 -1.37 8.54
N ILE A 172 -13.51 -1.91 7.62
CA ILE A 172 -13.40 -1.39 6.26
C ILE A 172 -14.73 -1.48 5.51
N LEU A 173 -15.40 -2.63 5.57
CA LEU A 173 -16.67 -2.83 4.89
C LEU A 173 -17.77 -1.96 5.46
N HIS A 174 -17.79 -1.74 6.78
CA HIS A 174 -18.71 -0.82 7.43
C HIS A 174 -18.55 0.62 6.92
N TYR A 175 -17.33 1.17 6.98
CA TYR A 175 -17.08 2.54 6.51
C TYR A 175 -17.21 2.70 4.99
N LYS A 176 -16.96 1.64 4.24
CA LYS A 176 -17.18 1.64 2.80
C LYS A 176 -18.66 1.65 2.44
N ARG A 177 -19.50 0.96 3.20
CA ARG A 177 -20.96 1.00 3.09
C ARG A 177 -21.55 2.39 3.44
N LEU A 178 -20.96 3.07 4.42
CA LEU A 178 -21.32 4.43 4.79
C LEU A 178 -20.77 5.50 3.82
N HIS A 179 -20.10 5.10 2.73
CA HIS A 179 -19.41 5.99 1.78
C HIS A 179 -18.35 6.92 2.41
N VAL A 180 -17.90 6.62 3.61
CA VAL A 180 -16.80 7.32 4.28
C VAL A 180 -15.47 6.98 3.64
N TYR A 181 -15.19 5.69 3.48
CA TYR A 181 -13.99 5.19 2.82
C TYR A 181 -14.30 4.82 1.37
N LYS A 182 -13.67 5.51 0.40
CA LYS A 182 -13.95 5.34 -1.04
C LYS A 182 -12.86 4.59 -1.79
N GLU A 183 -11.70 4.39 -1.17
CA GLU A 183 -10.53 3.80 -1.82
C GLU A 183 -10.68 2.28 -2.01
N PHE A 184 -9.60 1.66 -2.53
CA PHE A 184 -9.60 0.25 -2.86
C PHE A 184 -9.82 -0.66 -1.63
N TRP A 185 -10.66 -1.67 -1.83
CA TRP A 185 -10.77 -2.83 -0.98
C TRP A 185 -11.16 -4.04 -1.85
N PHE A 186 -10.80 -5.22 -1.39
CA PHE A 186 -11.02 -6.47 -2.13
C PHE A 186 -12.47 -6.78 -2.45
N MET A 187 -13.40 -6.23 -1.69
CA MET A 187 -14.83 -6.40 -1.90
C MET A 187 -15.59 -5.08 -1.77
N GLN A 188 -16.64 -4.95 -2.57
CA GLN A 188 -17.59 -3.86 -2.43
C GLN A 188 -18.77 -4.32 -1.56
N PRO A 189 -19.06 -3.63 -0.45
CA PRO A 189 -20.26 -3.90 0.33
C PRO A 189 -21.50 -3.51 -0.46
N TYR A 190 -22.64 -4.06 -0.06
CA TYR A 190 -23.91 -3.57 -0.57
C TYR A 190 -24.11 -2.11 -0.14
N PRO A 191 -24.49 -1.22 -1.05
CA PRO A 191 -24.75 0.16 -0.68
C PRO A 191 -25.92 0.21 0.30
N LYS A 192 -25.89 1.15 1.25
CA LYS A 192 -27.01 1.46 2.11
C LYS A 192 -28.12 1.99 1.19
N MET A 193 -29.24 1.29 1.10
CA MET A 193 -30.40 1.79 0.36
C MET A 193 -30.85 3.11 1.00
N LYS A 194 -31.12 4.10 0.19
CA LYS A 194 -31.66 5.37 0.66
C LYS A 194 -33.10 5.12 1.12
N GLU A 195 -33.54 5.83 2.12
CA GLU A 195 -34.91 5.75 2.61
C GLU A 195 -35.96 5.99 1.49
N SER A 196 -35.65 6.93 0.58
CA SER A 196 -36.42 7.17 -0.64
C SER A 196 -36.59 5.94 -1.55
N ASP A 197 -35.61 5.04 -1.55
CA ASP A 197 -35.66 3.82 -2.37
C ASP A 197 -36.55 2.75 -1.72
N TYR A 198 -36.68 2.78 -0.39
CA TYR A 198 -37.66 1.96 0.36
C TYR A 198 -39.10 2.44 0.13
N GLU A 199 -39.33 3.76 0.15
CA GLU A 199 -40.65 4.34 -0.12
C GLU A 199 -41.15 4.11 -1.55
N GLN A 200 -40.25 4.20 -2.53
CA GLN A 200 -40.56 3.85 -3.93
C GLN A 200 -40.84 2.35 -4.11
N LEU A 201 -40.20 1.51 -3.32
CA LEU A 201 -40.44 0.06 -3.31
C LEU A 201 -41.79 -0.29 -2.68
N ASP A 202 -42.19 0.39 -1.63
CA ASP A 202 -43.51 0.20 -1.00
C ASP A 202 -44.65 0.72 -1.88
N ASN A 203 -44.47 1.87 -2.53
CA ASN A 203 -45.48 2.42 -3.44
C ASN A 203 -45.68 1.54 -4.70
N ASN A 204 -44.60 0.91 -5.21
CA ASN A 204 -44.70 -0.05 -6.31
C ASN A 204 -45.21 -1.44 -5.87
N ALA A 205 -45.13 -1.78 -4.58
CA ALA A 205 -45.66 -3.03 -4.04
C ALA A 205 -47.17 -2.98 -3.86
N ASN A 206 -47.73 -1.81 -3.56
CA ASN A 206 -49.19 -1.58 -3.42
C ASN A 206 -49.96 -1.67 -4.74
N VAL A 207 -49.22 -1.68 -5.90
CA VAL A 207 -49.83 -1.84 -7.24
C VAL A 207 -49.97 -3.33 -7.67
N LYS A 208 -49.34 -4.28 -6.94
CA LYS A 208 -49.47 -5.73 -7.20
C LYS A 208 -49.90 -6.48 -5.91
N GLU A 209 -51.08 -6.17 -5.44
CA GLU A 209 -51.72 -6.82 -4.34
C GLU A 209 -52.32 -8.17 -4.75
N ASN A 210 -51.48 -9.18 -4.96
CA ASN A 210 -51.87 -10.60 -5.01
C ASN A 210 -50.68 -11.57 -4.80
N SER A 211 -49.63 -11.20 -4.06
CA SER A 211 -48.59 -12.13 -3.69
C SER A 211 -48.34 -12.13 -2.19
N ASN A 212 -48.42 -13.31 -1.59
CA ASN A 212 -48.26 -13.65 -0.18
C ASN A 212 -47.40 -12.68 0.63
N PRO A 213 -47.86 -12.12 1.77
CA PRO A 213 -47.16 -11.12 2.57
C PRO A 213 -45.95 -11.66 3.36
N SER A 214 -45.55 -12.89 3.17
CA SER A 214 -44.50 -13.56 3.97
C SER A 214 -43.11 -13.57 3.36
N VAL A 215 -42.86 -12.92 2.23
CA VAL A 215 -41.50 -12.83 1.68
C VAL A 215 -40.78 -11.67 2.34
N MET A 216 -40.09 -11.95 3.46
CA MET A 216 -39.12 -11.00 4.05
C MET A 216 -38.15 -10.51 2.96
N LYS A 217 -38.24 -9.22 2.65
CA LYS A 217 -37.34 -8.57 1.68
C LYS A 217 -35.91 -8.68 2.21
N CYS A 218 -35.05 -9.46 1.55
CA CYS A 218 -33.66 -9.64 1.95
C CYS A 218 -32.84 -8.36 1.69
N VAL A 219 -31.65 -8.24 2.29
CA VAL A 219 -30.70 -7.09 2.18
C VAL A 219 -30.43 -6.64 0.74
N HIS A 220 -30.58 -7.53 -0.24
CA HIS A 220 -30.35 -7.28 -1.67
C HIS A 220 -31.63 -6.95 -2.47
N GLY A 221 -32.74 -6.65 -1.80
CA GLY A 221 -34.01 -6.26 -2.45
C GLY A 221 -34.66 -7.41 -3.24
N HIS A 222 -35.07 -7.12 -4.48
CA HIS A 222 -35.84 -8.06 -5.33
C HIS A 222 -35.02 -9.18 -6.00
N ILE A 223 -33.69 -9.20 -5.85
CA ILE A 223 -32.81 -10.21 -6.44
C ILE A 223 -32.92 -11.50 -5.60
N LYS A 224 -33.03 -12.67 -6.24
CA LYS A 224 -33.00 -13.96 -5.51
C LYS A 224 -31.65 -14.13 -4.81
N CYS A 225 -31.63 -14.63 -3.55
CA CYS A 225 -30.39 -14.84 -2.78
C CYS A 225 -29.37 -15.72 -3.54
N SER A 226 -29.81 -16.72 -4.28
CA SER A 226 -28.92 -17.54 -5.10
C SER A 226 -28.24 -16.77 -6.22
N LYS A 227 -28.93 -15.85 -6.90
CA LYS A 227 -28.36 -14.98 -7.92
C LYS A 227 -27.37 -13.99 -7.30
N PHE A 228 -27.75 -13.40 -6.16
CA PHE A 228 -26.87 -12.50 -5.42
C PHE A 228 -25.56 -13.17 -5.01
N LEU A 229 -25.62 -14.40 -4.48
CA LEU A 229 -24.42 -15.19 -4.13
C LEU A 229 -23.59 -15.49 -5.38
N TRP A 230 -24.24 -15.99 -6.45
CA TRP A 230 -23.58 -16.37 -7.70
C TRP A 230 -22.83 -15.20 -8.37
N ASP A 231 -23.44 -14.02 -8.39
CA ASP A 231 -22.80 -12.82 -8.93
C ASP A 231 -21.55 -12.43 -8.12
N GLY A 232 -21.56 -12.66 -6.80
CA GLY A 232 -20.35 -12.49 -5.98
C GLY A 232 -19.23 -13.45 -6.34
N LEU A 233 -19.56 -14.72 -6.52
CA LEU A 233 -18.60 -15.75 -6.90
C LEU A 233 -17.98 -15.47 -8.28
N LYS A 234 -18.82 -15.06 -9.27
CA LYS A 234 -18.33 -14.67 -10.60
C LYS A 234 -17.32 -13.53 -10.54
N ILE A 235 -17.63 -12.48 -9.78
CA ILE A 235 -16.73 -11.33 -9.60
C ILE A 235 -15.44 -11.78 -8.91
N GLY A 236 -15.54 -12.61 -7.86
CA GLY A 236 -14.39 -13.17 -7.16
C GLY A 236 -13.47 -13.98 -8.09
N MET A 237 -14.04 -14.85 -8.93
CA MET A 237 -13.27 -15.60 -9.94
C MET A 237 -12.65 -14.67 -11.00
N ALA A 238 -13.42 -13.72 -11.53
CA ALA A 238 -12.95 -12.79 -12.55
C ALA A 238 -11.80 -11.90 -12.08
N CYS A 239 -11.72 -11.57 -10.78
CA CYS A 239 -10.62 -10.83 -10.20
C CYS A 239 -9.45 -11.76 -9.81
N GLY A 240 -9.73 -12.90 -9.21
CA GLY A 240 -8.72 -13.76 -8.61
C GLY A 240 -7.91 -14.57 -9.64
N ILE A 241 -8.56 -15.13 -10.65
CA ILE A 241 -7.88 -15.96 -11.66
C ILE A 241 -6.80 -15.17 -12.42
N PRO A 242 -7.04 -13.95 -12.92
CA PRO A 242 -5.98 -13.16 -13.56
C PRO A 242 -4.82 -12.83 -12.63
N MET A 243 -5.08 -12.59 -11.33
CA MET A 243 -4.03 -12.32 -10.34
C MET A 243 -3.18 -13.56 -10.08
N ASP A 244 -3.78 -14.74 -9.97
CA ASP A 244 -3.04 -16.00 -9.79
C ASP A 244 -2.24 -16.35 -11.05
N LEU A 245 -2.81 -16.13 -12.24
CA LEU A 245 -2.13 -16.32 -13.51
C LEU A 245 -0.91 -15.38 -13.63
N LEU A 246 -1.10 -14.10 -13.35
CA LEU A 246 -0.01 -13.13 -13.36
C LEU A 246 1.08 -13.52 -12.35
N SER A 247 0.68 -13.94 -11.14
CA SER A 247 1.62 -14.42 -10.12
C SER A 247 2.42 -15.65 -10.58
N ALA A 248 1.77 -16.59 -11.27
CA ALA A 248 2.43 -17.77 -11.82
C ALA A 248 3.44 -17.40 -12.92
N LEU A 249 3.05 -16.48 -13.82
CA LEU A 249 3.92 -15.99 -14.89
C LEU A 249 5.14 -15.20 -14.36
N MET A 250 4.95 -14.43 -13.29
CA MET A 250 6.05 -13.64 -12.70
C MET A 250 7.02 -14.47 -11.85
N LYS A 251 6.52 -15.44 -11.08
CA LYS A 251 7.34 -16.21 -10.12
C LYS A 251 8.00 -17.43 -10.72
N GLY A 252 7.41 -18.02 -11.73
CA GLY A 252 7.92 -19.26 -12.32
C GLY A 252 9.30 -19.04 -12.95
N LYS A 253 10.32 -19.74 -12.46
CA LYS A 253 11.61 -19.84 -13.14
C LYS A 253 11.39 -20.64 -14.43
N VAL A 254 11.94 -20.14 -15.53
CA VAL A 254 11.98 -20.91 -16.79
C VAL A 254 13.01 -22.03 -16.60
N PRO A 255 12.63 -23.31 -16.73
CA PRO A 255 13.59 -24.39 -16.61
C PRO A 255 14.70 -24.25 -17.67
N LYS A 256 15.95 -24.48 -17.26
CA LYS A 256 17.10 -24.53 -18.18
C LYS A 256 16.83 -25.66 -19.19
N GLY A 257 16.72 -25.33 -20.47
CA GLY A 257 16.42 -26.30 -21.53
C GLY A 257 15.09 -26.15 -22.25
N CYS A 258 14.21 -25.21 -21.85
CA CYS A 258 13.00 -24.90 -22.60
C CYS A 258 13.35 -24.26 -23.96
N LYS A 259 13.18 -25.01 -25.04
CA LYS A 259 13.37 -24.54 -26.41
C LYS A 259 12.01 -24.01 -26.93
N GLY A 260 11.64 -22.77 -26.55
CA GLY A 260 10.47 -22.10 -27.07
C GLY A 260 9.63 -21.39 -26.00
N LEU A 261 8.94 -20.31 -26.42
CA LEU A 261 8.07 -19.49 -25.55
C LEU A 261 6.91 -20.30 -24.98
N GLY A 262 6.31 -21.18 -25.78
CA GLY A 262 5.15 -21.99 -25.37
C GLY A 262 5.48 -22.99 -24.27
N THR A 263 6.63 -23.69 -24.36
CA THR A 263 7.07 -24.63 -23.33
C THR A 263 7.46 -23.92 -22.03
N ALA A 264 8.03 -22.72 -22.13
CA ALA A 264 8.34 -21.88 -20.98
C ALA A 264 7.05 -21.40 -20.26
N ILE A 265 6.05 -20.95 -21.00
CA ILE A 265 4.73 -20.56 -20.45
C ILE A 265 4.05 -21.76 -19.82
N TRP A 266 4.03 -22.93 -20.48
CA TRP A 266 3.42 -24.14 -19.94
C TRP A 266 4.08 -24.63 -18.64
N ALA A 267 5.41 -24.58 -18.58
CA ALA A 267 6.15 -24.90 -17.34
C ALA A 267 5.80 -23.96 -16.19
N LYS A 268 5.57 -22.67 -16.47
CA LYS A 268 5.11 -21.69 -15.47
C LYS A 268 3.66 -21.96 -15.04
N LEU A 269 2.78 -22.32 -15.97
CA LEU A 269 1.38 -22.63 -15.67
C LEU A 269 1.23 -23.90 -14.80
N LYS A 270 2.17 -24.84 -14.86
CA LYS A 270 2.18 -26.00 -13.93
C LYS A 270 2.33 -25.59 -12.46
N THR A 271 2.85 -24.40 -12.18
CA THR A 271 2.98 -23.86 -10.82
C THR A 271 1.76 -23.03 -10.38
N PHE A 272 0.72 -23.00 -11.21
CA PHE A 272 -0.51 -22.27 -10.92
C PHE A 272 -1.18 -22.80 -9.65
N ARG A 273 -1.44 -21.91 -8.70
CA ARG A 273 -2.19 -22.18 -7.48
C ARG A 273 -3.29 -21.11 -7.35
N PRO A 274 -4.56 -21.49 -7.31
CA PRO A 274 -5.69 -20.56 -7.29
C PRO A 274 -5.91 -19.94 -5.89
N ASN A 275 -4.85 -19.45 -5.26
CA ASN A 275 -4.92 -18.91 -3.89
C ASN A 275 -5.70 -17.59 -3.85
N MET A 276 -5.48 -16.70 -4.83
CA MET A 276 -6.20 -15.43 -4.91
C MET A 276 -7.65 -15.63 -5.34
N ALA A 277 -7.88 -16.49 -6.34
CA ALA A 277 -9.23 -16.85 -6.75
C ALA A 277 -10.01 -17.45 -5.58
N GLY A 278 -9.41 -18.39 -4.84
CA GLY A 278 -9.99 -18.93 -3.64
C GLY A 278 -10.33 -17.86 -2.60
N PHE A 279 -9.38 -16.99 -2.27
CA PHE A 279 -9.60 -15.89 -1.34
C PHE A 279 -10.80 -15.03 -1.74
N PHE A 280 -10.84 -14.52 -2.98
CA PHE A 280 -11.92 -13.64 -3.43
C PHE A 280 -13.28 -14.35 -3.44
N VAL A 281 -13.30 -15.61 -3.90
CA VAL A 281 -14.52 -16.43 -3.94
C VAL A 281 -15.06 -16.68 -2.53
N PHE A 282 -14.22 -17.16 -1.61
CA PHE A 282 -14.63 -17.43 -0.24
C PHE A 282 -15.00 -16.16 0.51
N TYR A 283 -14.25 -15.06 0.30
CA TYR A 283 -14.58 -13.78 0.92
C TYR A 283 -15.97 -13.28 0.49
N ALA A 284 -16.25 -13.30 -0.82
CA ALA A 284 -17.55 -12.91 -1.35
C ALA A 284 -18.67 -13.87 -0.89
N ALA A 285 -18.42 -15.18 -0.91
CA ALA A 285 -19.39 -16.19 -0.49
C ALA A 285 -19.78 -16.03 0.98
N ILE A 286 -18.78 -16.01 1.87
CA ILE A 286 -19.04 -15.92 3.31
C ILE A 286 -19.72 -14.61 3.67
N TYR A 287 -19.24 -13.47 3.16
CA TYR A 287 -19.84 -12.17 3.43
C TYR A 287 -21.30 -12.10 2.98
N ARG A 288 -21.59 -12.52 1.73
CA ARG A 288 -22.94 -12.45 1.16
C ARG A 288 -23.88 -13.43 1.82
N LEU A 289 -23.44 -14.67 2.05
CA LEU A 289 -24.22 -15.67 2.76
C LEU A 289 -24.54 -15.22 4.18
N SER A 290 -23.53 -14.77 4.94
CA SER A 290 -23.73 -14.27 6.30
C SER A 290 -24.67 -13.08 6.34
N SER A 291 -24.57 -12.13 5.38
CA SER A 291 -25.49 -11.01 5.28
C SER A 291 -26.94 -11.46 5.08
N CYS A 292 -27.19 -12.44 4.19
CA CYS A 292 -28.53 -12.98 3.97
C CYS A 292 -29.05 -13.74 5.19
N LEU A 293 -28.23 -14.58 5.82
CA LEU A 293 -28.62 -15.36 6.99
C LEU A 293 -28.91 -14.46 8.20
N LEU A 294 -28.07 -13.48 8.47
CA LEU A 294 -28.27 -12.52 9.57
C LEU A 294 -29.57 -11.74 9.38
N HIS A 295 -29.85 -11.29 8.16
CA HIS A 295 -31.10 -10.60 7.89
C HIS A 295 -32.32 -11.49 8.06
N LYS A 296 -32.23 -12.74 7.60
CA LYS A 296 -33.34 -13.70 7.72
C LYS A 296 -33.65 -14.11 9.16
N TYR A 297 -32.61 -14.40 9.96
CA TYR A 297 -32.78 -14.95 11.32
C TYR A 297 -32.70 -13.88 12.41
N TYR A 298 -32.03 -12.78 12.17
CA TYR A 298 -31.76 -11.69 13.12
C TYR A 298 -32.17 -10.33 12.56
N GLY A 299 -33.33 -10.26 11.87
CA GLY A 299 -33.85 -9.02 11.27
C GLY A 299 -34.13 -7.89 12.27
N HIS A 300 -34.22 -8.23 13.57
CA HIS A 300 -34.36 -7.25 14.67
C HIS A 300 -33.06 -6.48 14.97
N LEU A 301 -31.89 -7.01 14.54
CA LEU A 301 -30.61 -6.32 14.71
C LEU A 301 -30.49 -5.15 13.73
N SER A 302 -29.83 -4.07 14.16
CA SER A 302 -29.55 -2.96 13.26
C SER A 302 -28.80 -3.42 12.01
N ALA A 303 -29.15 -2.88 10.85
CA ALA A 303 -28.52 -3.24 9.58
C ALA A 303 -26.99 -3.01 9.61
N ASP A 304 -26.53 -2.02 10.38
CA ASP A 304 -25.09 -1.73 10.53
C ASP A 304 -24.36 -2.84 11.29
N LEU A 305 -24.98 -3.39 12.35
CA LEU A 305 -24.42 -4.51 13.10
C LEU A 305 -24.40 -5.80 12.27
N GLN A 306 -25.48 -6.08 11.50
CA GLN A 306 -25.52 -7.23 10.60
C GLN A 306 -24.35 -7.19 9.59
N HIS A 307 -24.06 -6.01 9.01
CA HIS A 307 -22.95 -5.84 8.07
C HIS A 307 -21.57 -5.93 8.73
N LEU A 308 -21.42 -5.41 9.95
CA LEU A 308 -20.17 -5.60 10.72
C LEU A 308 -19.90 -7.07 10.98
N VAL A 309 -20.89 -7.82 11.43
CA VAL A 309 -20.76 -9.27 11.68
C VAL A 309 -20.48 -10.02 10.37
N ALA A 310 -21.19 -9.71 9.30
CA ALA A 310 -20.95 -10.33 8.00
C ALA A 310 -19.53 -10.01 7.46
N GLY A 311 -19.07 -8.77 7.63
CA GLY A 311 -17.71 -8.35 7.27
C GLY A 311 -16.65 -9.07 8.08
N PHE A 312 -16.88 -9.24 9.38
CA PHE A 312 -16.03 -10.00 10.27
C PHE A 312 -15.91 -11.47 9.81
N LEU A 313 -17.06 -12.16 9.62
CA LEU A 313 -17.07 -13.54 9.16
C LEU A 313 -16.43 -13.68 7.76
N GLY A 314 -16.71 -12.76 6.83
CA GLY A 314 -16.10 -12.75 5.51
C GLY A 314 -14.58 -12.69 5.55
N GLY A 315 -14.03 -11.96 6.53
CA GLY A 315 -12.57 -11.86 6.74
C GLY A 315 -11.88 -13.19 7.03
N SER A 316 -12.60 -14.24 7.45
CA SER A 316 -12.04 -15.59 7.66
C SER A 316 -11.46 -16.19 6.37
N ALA A 317 -11.86 -15.70 5.21
CA ALA A 317 -11.27 -16.06 3.92
C ALA A 317 -9.75 -15.80 3.83
N TYR A 318 -9.18 -14.99 4.74
CA TYR A 318 -7.74 -14.80 4.88
C TYR A 318 -6.96 -16.11 5.04
N LEU A 319 -7.56 -17.12 5.67
CA LEU A 319 -6.97 -18.46 5.81
C LEU A 319 -6.54 -19.06 4.46
N TRP A 320 -7.20 -18.68 3.38
CA TRP A 320 -6.88 -19.16 2.02
C TRP A 320 -5.60 -18.58 1.45
N VAL A 321 -5.30 -17.33 1.73
CA VAL A 321 -4.10 -16.64 1.23
C VAL A 321 -2.95 -16.71 2.22
N ASN A 322 -3.22 -16.52 3.50
CA ASN A 322 -2.28 -16.54 4.62
C ASN A 322 -0.94 -15.84 4.33
N LYS A 323 -1.00 -14.58 3.94
CA LYS A 323 0.20 -13.76 3.66
C LYS A 323 0.22 -12.54 4.57
N VAL A 324 1.34 -12.33 5.26
CA VAL A 324 1.57 -11.17 6.13
C VAL A 324 1.22 -9.86 5.44
N SER A 325 1.59 -9.70 4.16
CA SER A 325 1.33 -8.47 3.41
C SER A 325 -0.17 -8.15 3.25
N PHE A 326 -1.07 -9.15 3.21
CA PHE A 326 -2.52 -8.93 3.15
C PHE A 326 -3.08 -8.44 4.48
N TYR A 327 -2.65 -9.07 5.57
CA TYR A 327 -3.03 -8.67 6.92
C TYR A 327 -2.52 -7.24 7.22
N THR A 328 -1.25 -6.94 6.93
CA THR A 328 -0.67 -5.61 7.17
C THR A 328 -1.35 -4.54 6.30
N LEU A 329 -1.69 -4.86 5.05
CA LEU A 329 -2.47 -3.98 4.17
C LEU A 329 -3.86 -3.70 4.76
N SER A 330 -4.56 -4.74 5.25
CA SER A 330 -5.88 -4.56 5.87
C SER A 330 -5.82 -3.66 7.09
N THR A 331 -4.78 -3.79 7.92
CA THR A 331 -4.59 -2.94 9.12
C THR A 331 -4.39 -1.47 8.73
N VAL A 332 -3.55 -1.19 7.74
CA VAL A 332 -3.33 0.18 7.26
C VAL A 332 -4.62 0.78 6.69
N ILE A 333 -5.37 0.02 5.89
CA ILE A 333 -6.63 0.48 5.32
C ILE A 333 -7.70 0.71 6.40
N ALA A 334 -7.78 -0.16 7.42
CA ALA A 334 -8.70 0.03 8.54
C ALA A 334 -8.38 1.32 9.32
N ILE A 335 -7.09 1.60 9.58
CA ILE A 335 -6.65 2.85 10.22
C ILE A 335 -7.02 4.06 9.35
N GLN A 336 -6.82 4.00 8.03
CA GLN A 336 -7.20 5.08 7.11
C GLN A 336 -8.72 5.32 7.12
N ALA A 337 -9.53 4.25 7.12
CA ALA A 337 -10.99 4.38 7.18
C ALA A 337 -11.46 5.01 8.49
N LEU A 338 -10.84 4.65 9.62
CA LEU A 338 -11.10 5.29 10.92
C LEU A 338 -10.67 6.76 10.93
N TRP A 339 -9.54 7.08 10.31
CA TRP A 339 -9.07 8.46 10.18
C TRP A 339 -10.02 9.32 9.33
N ASP A 340 -10.46 8.80 8.17
CA ASP A 340 -11.43 9.50 7.32
C ASP A 340 -12.74 9.79 8.09
N GLN A 341 -13.23 8.82 8.87
CA GLN A 341 -14.40 9.00 9.74
C GLN A 341 -14.17 10.06 10.82
N PHE A 342 -13.01 10.04 11.45
CA PHE A 342 -12.65 11.05 12.44
C PHE A 342 -12.64 12.46 11.83
N CYS A 343 -12.05 12.65 10.66
CA CYS A 343 -12.04 13.93 9.93
C CYS A 343 -13.46 14.43 9.61
N ILE A 344 -14.35 13.53 9.18
CA ILE A 344 -15.76 13.87 8.90
C ILE A 344 -16.47 14.33 10.16
N LYS A 345 -16.32 13.61 11.28
CA LYS A 345 -16.94 13.97 12.57
C LYS A 345 -16.45 15.33 13.08
N VAL A 346 -15.16 15.61 12.97
CA VAL A 346 -14.58 16.91 13.35
C VAL A 346 -15.15 18.04 12.49
N SER A 347 -15.33 17.79 11.17
CA SER A 347 -15.96 18.77 10.28
C SER A 347 -17.40 19.08 10.68
N GLN A 348 -18.21 18.06 10.89
CA GLN A 348 -19.62 18.20 11.26
C GLN A 348 -19.82 18.89 12.62
N SER A 349 -18.93 18.61 13.57
CA SER A 349 -18.95 19.28 14.89
C SER A 349 -18.68 20.78 14.82
N ASN A 350 -17.88 21.22 13.84
CA ASN A 350 -17.57 22.64 13.67
C ASN A 350 -18.67 23.41 12.91
N ASP A 351 -19.43 22.74 12.04
CA ASP A 351 -20.51 23.35 11.25
C ASP A 351 -21.81 23.54 12.08
N SER A 352 -21.94 22.81 13.19
CA SER A 352 -23.08 22.96 14.10
C SER A 352 -22.92 24.23 14.96
N LYS A 353 -23.51 25.33 14.54
CA LYS A 353 -23.55 26.66 15.21
C LYS A 353 -24.03 26.67 16.67
N THR A 354 -24.48 25.54 17.18
CA THR A 354 -25.05 25.36 18.54
C THR A 354 -24.05 24.94 19.59
N SER A 355 -22.82 24.51 19.22
CA SER A 355 -21.85 24.12 20.21
C SER A 355 -21.01 25.30 20.71
N LYS A 356 -21.25 25.75 21.96
CA LYS A 356 -20.45 26.75 22.68
C LYS A 356 -19.00 26.31 22.97
N ARG A 357 -18.58 25.12 22.51
CA ARG A 357 -17.18 24.65 22.66
C ARG A 357 -16.31 25.28 21.61
N LYS A 358 -15.31 26.06 22.03
CA LYS A 358 -14.26 26.60 21.15
C LYS A 358 -13.65 25.45 20.34
N PRO A 359 -13.56 25.59 19.02
CA PRO A 359 -12.95 24.55 18.17
C PRO A 359 -11.51 24.31 18.66
N ASN A 360 -11.15 23.07 18.83
CA ASN A 360 -9.78 22.72 19.22
C ASN A 360 -8.86 23.02 18.02
N LEU A 361 -8.10 24.11 18.09
CA LEU A 361 -7.23 24.61 17.00
C LEU A 361 -6.30 23.52 16.48
N ALA A 362 -5.81 22.64 17.36
CA ALA A 362 -4.97 21.51 16.98
C ALA A 362 -5.72 20.51 16.07
N LEU A 363 -7.01 20.25 16.33
CA LEU A 363 -7.82 19.36 15.48
C LEU A 363 -8.14 19.99 14.11
N LEU A 364 -8.34 21.31 14.06
CA LEU A 364 -8.51 22.05 12.80
C LEU A 364 -7.25 22.00 11.94
N LEU A 365 -6.09 22.25 12.54
CA LEU A 365 -4.81 22.16 11.85
C LEU A 365 -4.53 20.74 11.33
N LEU A 366 -4.87 19.70 12.12
CA LEU A 366 -4.72 18.31 11.67
C LEU A 366 -5.65 17.94 10.50
N LYS A 367 -6.82 18.57 10.37
CA LYS A 367 -7.73 18.36 9.24
C LYS A 367 -7.18 18.96 7.94
N ASP A 368 -6.63 20.17 8.01
CA ASP A 368 -6.14 20.92 6.83
C ASP A 368 -4.78 20.40 6.34
N ILE A 369 -4.01 19.79 7.23
CA ILE A 369 -2.77 19.13 6.84
C ILE A 369 -3.11 17.85 6.08
N SER A 370 -2.61 17.75 4.86
CA SER A 370 -2.69 16.51 4.07
C SER A 370 -1.85 15.40 4.73
N PHE A 371 -2.45 14.74 5.74
CA PHE A 371 -1.81 13.70 6.54
C PHE A 371 -1.12 12.63 5.68
N SER A 372 -1.76 12.23 4.58
CA SER A 372 -1.20 11.24 3.67
C SER A 372 0.13 11.69 3.04
N ARG A 373 0.32 12.99 2.80
CA ARG A 373 1.57 13.54 2.20
C ARG A 373 2.72 13.51 3.19
N ILE A 374 2.47 13.87 4.44
CA ILE A 374 3.48 13.83 5.50
C ILE A 374 3.88 12.39 5.81
N VAL A 375 2.88 11.53 6.04
CA VAL A 375 3.10 10.11 6.32
C VAL A 375 3.85 9.43 5.19
N PHE A 376 3.50 9.73 3.94
CA PHE A 376 4.22 9.19 2.78
C PHE A 376 5.71 9.57 2.79
N SER A 377 6.04 10.85 3.01
CA SER A 377 7.42 11.31 3.03
C SER A 377 8.24 10.62 4.13
N LEU A 378 7.67 10.49 5.33
CA LEU A 378 8.29 9.77 6.46
C LEU A 378 8.46 8.27 6.15
N ASN A 379 7.43 7.65 5.58
CA ASN A 379 7.48 6.25 5.16
C ASN A 379 8.61 6.02 4.15
N MET A 380 8.74 6.87 3.15
CA MET A 380 9.81 6.76 2.15
C MET A 380 11.19 6.97 2.77
N GLY A 381 11.33 7.91 3.71
CA GLY A 381 12.56 8.08 4.48
C GLY A 381 12.95 6.79 5.21
N TYR A 382 12.00 6.15 5.91
CA TYR A 382 12.21 4.87 6.59
C TYR A 382 12.57 3.75 5.61
N LEU A 383 11.84 3.63 4.50
CA LEU A 383 12.05 2.55 3.52
C LEU A 383 13.40 2.66 2.82
N VAL A 384 13.81 3.86 2.38
CA VAL A 384 15.11 4.09 1.74
C VAL A 384 16.25 3.89 2.74
N HIS A 385 16.09 4.38 3.98
CA HIS A 385 17.07 4.14 5.03
C HIS A 385 17.29 2.64 5.28
N ASN A 386 16.21 1.88 5.48
CA ASN A 386 16.33 0.44 5.72
C ASN A 386 16.76 -0.34 4.47
N PHE A 387 16.42 0.12 3.28
CA PHE A 387 16.91 -0.50 2.04
C PHE A 387 18.44 -0.48 1.95
N ILE A 388 19.05 0.58 2.44
CA ILE A 388 20.52 0.74 2.39
C ILE A 388 21.19 0.08 3.59
N ILE A 389 20.64 0.26 4.80
CA ILE A 389 21.30 -0.16 6.06
C ILE A 389 20.84 -1.55 6.52
N ASN A 390 19.55 -1.85 6.43
CA ASN A 390 18.92 -3.07 6.97
C ASN A 390 18.11 -3.78 5.90
N TYR A 391 18.75 -4.10 4.78
CA TYR A 391 18.09 -4.64 3.59
C TYR A 391 17.15 -5.83 3.86
N GLU A 392 17.53 -6.71 4.80
CA GLU A 392 16.77 -7.92 5.13
C GLU A 392 15.40 -7.64 5.77
N VAL A 393 15.22 -6.48 6.37
CA VAL A 393 13.97 -6.08 7.02
C VAL A 393 12.85 -5.86 6.00
N LEU A 394 13.20 -5.43 4.78
CA LEU A 394 12.23 -5.13 3.74
C LEU A 394 11.80 -6.39 2.98
N ASN A 395 10.53 -6.46 2.61
CA ASN A 395 10.03 -7.53 1.76
C ASN A 395 10.49 -7.38 0.30
N GLY A 396 10.48 -8.48 -0.46
CA GLY A 396 10.98 -8.51 -1.84
C GLY A 396 10.23 -7.57 -2.79
N LEU A 397 8.94 -7.30 -2.54
CA LEU A 397 8.14 -6.39 -3.36
C LEU A 397 8.59 -4.94 -3.16
N THR A 398 8.82 -4.54 -1.91
CA THR A 398 9.32 -3.19 -1.58
C THR A 398 10.73 -2.97 -2.14
N ARG A 399 11.60 -4.00 -2.03
CA ARG A 399 12.94 -3.95 -2.62
C ARG A 399 12.87 -3.76 -4.14
N GLY A 400 12.07 -4.57 -4.82
CA GLY A 400 11.87 -4.45 -6.27
C GLY A 400 11.24 -3.13 -6.71
N PHE A 401 10.37 -2.55 -5.88
CA PHE A 401 9.80 -1.22 -6.13
C PHE A 401 10.87 -0.14 -6.09
N LEU A 402 11.67 -0.09 -5.02
CA LEU A 402 12.72 0.92 -4.86
C LEU A 402 13.77 0.83 -5.99
N ASP A 403 14.21 -0.39 -6.33
CA ASP A 403 15.14 -0.60 -7.43
C ASP A 403 14.53 -0.24 -8.79
N GLY A 404 13.29 -0.65 -9.03
CA GLY A 404 12.62 -0.44 -10.31
C GLY A 404 12.37 1.04 -10.62
N VAL A 405 11.86 1.80 -9.66
CA VAL A 405 11.57 3.23 -9.82
C VAL A 405 12.84 4.07 -9.98
N THR A 406 13.93 3.67 -9.32
CA THR A 406 15.21 4.39 -9.37
C THR A 406 16.18 3.83 -10.40
N SER A 407 15.75 2.96 -11.31
CA SER A 407 16.63 2.29 -12.28
C SER A 407 17.87 1.67 -11.62
N ASN A 408 17.70 1.00 -10.48
CA ASN A 408 18.73 0.37 -9.64
C ASN A 408 19.72 1.33 -8.95
N GLN A 409 19.48 2.64 -8.95
CA GLN A 409 20.36 3.60 -8.25
C GLN A 409 20.44 3.33 -6.75
N THR A 410 19.32 2.99 -6.11
CA THR A 410 19.29 2.60 -4.68
C THR A 410 20.19 1.41 -4.40
N LYS A 411 20.22 0.42 -5.29
CA LYS A 411 21.09 -0.75 -5.19
C LYS A 411 22.56 -0.36 -5.32
N ILE A 412 22.92 0.47 -6.29
CA ILE A 412 24.30 0.95 -6.50
C ILE A 412 24.79 1.67 -5.24
N ILE A 413 23.98 2.56 -4.67
CA ILE A 413 24.32 3.31 -3.45
C ILE A 413 24.52 2.35 -2.27
N ARG A 414 23.61 1.39 -2.07
CA ARG A 414 23.74 0.38 -1.02
C ARG A 414 25.05 -0.40 -1.14
N ASP A 415 25.33 -0.94 -2.34
CA ASP A 415 26.49 -1.76 -2.58
C ASP A 415 27.78 -0.96 -2.37
N SER A 416 27.83 0.31 -2.82
CA SER A 416 28.95 1.22 -2.60
C SER A 416 29.17 1.56 -1.12
N ILE A 417 28.09 1.84 -0.36
CA ILE A 417 28.20 2.11 1.09
C ILE A 417 28.67 0.86 1.83
N THR A 418 28.17 -0.30 1.48
CA THR A 418 28.56 -1.57 2.11
C THR A 418 30.03 -1.89 1.86
N GLN A 419 30.50 -1.70 0.64
CA GLN A 419 31.92 -1.93 0.28
C GLN A 419 32.85 -0.96 1.03
N ASN A 420 32.52 0.34 1.04
CA ASN A 420 33.35 1.33 1.73
C ASN A 420 33.38 1.11 3.25
N SER A 421 32.26 0.71 3.86
CA SER A 421 32.22 0.38 5.30
C SER A 421 33.10 -0.84 5.62
N LEU A 422 33.14 -1.83 4.73
CA LEU A 422 33.97 -3.01 4.90
C LEU A 422 35.47 -2.65 4.80
N GLU A 423 35.87 -1.82 3.84
CA GLU A 423 37.24 -1.36 3.65
C GLU A 423 37.74 -0.55 4.86
N GLU A 424 36.89 0.33 5.42
CA GLU A 424 37.21 1.08 6.65
C GLU A 424 37.38 0.15 7.86
N LEU A 425 36.51 -0.85 8.03
CA LEU A 425 36.64 -1.84 9.11
C LEU A 425 37.94 -2.65 8.99
N VAL A 426 38.31 -3.04 7.78
CA VAL A 426 39.55 -3.77 7.51
C VAL A 426 40.75 -2.87 7.81
N ALA A 427 40.70 -1.58 7.44
CA ALA A 427 41.77 -0.63 7.74
C ALA A 427 41.95 -0.41 9.24
N ILE A 428 40.85 -0.27 10.00
CA ILE A 428 40.85 -0.15 11.46
C ILE A 428 41.43 -1.42 12.11
N ALA A 429 40.99 -2.60 11.66
CA ALA A 429 41.48 -3.87 12.17
C ALA A 429 43.01 -4.04 11.95
N LYS A 430 43.52 -3.67 10.76
CA LYS A 430 44.94 -3.65 10.46
C LYS A 430 45.71 -2.67 11.33
N SER A 431 45.18 -1.44 11.54
CA SER A 431 45.82 -0.45 12.42
C SER A 431 45.89 -0.92 13.88
N ASN A 432 44.82 -1.56 14.37
CA ASN A 432 44.81 -2.10 15.74
C ASN A 432 45.72 -3.32 15.89
N ALA A 433 45.82 -4.17 14.88
CA ALA A 433 46.78 -5.29 14.88
C ALA A 433 48.23 -4.80 14.93
N VAL A 434 48.56 -3.74 14.19
CA VAL A 434 49.92 -3.14 14.25
C VAL A 434 50.20 -2.54 15.64
N LYS A 435 49.24 -1.93 16.30
CA LYS A 435 49.40 -1.36 17.67
C LYS A 435 49.54 -2.42 18.77
N THR A 436 49.10 -3.64 18.51
CA THR A 436 49.21 -4.76 19.47
C THR A 436 50.56 -5.48 19.37
N PHE A 437 51.31 -5.27 18.28
CA PHE A 437 52.61 -5.83 18.05
C PHE A 437 53.77 -4.85 18.27
N LEU A 438 53.53 -3.61 18.60
CA LEU A 438 54.43 -2.59 19.07
C LEU A 438 54.24 -2.36 20.59
#